data_8d49721b315d0668e669f7999571b54c
#
_entry.id   8d49721b315d0668e669f7999571b54c
#
_cell.length_a   1.000
_cell.length_b   1.000
_cell.length_c   1.000
_cell.angle_alpha   90.00
_cell.angle_beta   90.00
_cell.angle_gamma   90.00
#
_symmetry.space_group_name_H-M   'P 1'
#
loop_
_entity.id
_entity.type
_entity.pdbx_description
1 polymer ?
#
loop_
_entity_poly.entity_id
_entity_poly.type
_entity_poly.pdbx_seq_one_letter_code
_entity_poly.pdbx_strand_id
1 'polypeptide(L)'
;MNFRLRRQNRDQGRQAMLRLHVHTIWSASSVQGSTDPRQVYTCLMSKALSVLWLAALIAIGANGAEAKRAHYIDLTANFSRFVDETADMEEAARVALFRTQMDALLPGFYTPRNGTTPARYDARVARALMEFPELRPRYEQAQREFPAAFEAGIQHFRKAFPGFTPGVPVYLLHSLGEMDGGIREFGGKNYLIFGADVIARMHDSRTLTPFLDHELFHVEHVRYFPECGAVWCALWIEGLATYAAKVMNPGADDQQLLLTSPKPIRAAVDATWPNAACFTRAKLYSTAEEDINALLTGGPESGEFPRRFGYYIGLRVAAELGGGYSLAELAHMSPERVKEALTEAIDRLIQKAGGCK
;
A
#
# COMPACT_ATOMS: atom_id res chain seq x y z
N MET A 1 -20.31 20.67 33.15
CA MET A 1 -20.18 21.88 32.34
C MET A 1 -18.94 21.82 31.47
N ASN A 2 -18.82 20.81 30.55
CA ASN A 2 -17.64 20.62 29.67
C ASN A 2 -17.97 19.73 28.45
N PHE A 3 -19.19 19.86 27.88
CA PHE A 3 -19.61 19.08 26.73
C PHE A 3 -19.85 19.92 25.45
N ARG A 4 -19.62 21.26 25.47
CA ARG A 4 -19.88 22.14 24.32
C ARG A 4 -18.65 22.51 23.48
N LEU A 5 -17.42 22.24 23.91
CA LEU A 5 -16.21 22.67 23.20
C LEU A 5 -15.62 21.61 22.24
N ARG A 6 -16.10 20.35 22.27
CA ARG A 6 -15.62 19.31 21.34
C ARG A 6 -16.40 19.22 20.03
N ARG A 7 -17.56 19.86 19.89
CA ARG A 7 -18.33 19.88 18.63
C ARG A 7 -17.87 20.95 17.63
N GLN A 8 -17.26 22.02 18.08
CA GLN A 8 -16.81 23.09 17.17
C GLN A 8 -15.56 22.78 16.36
N ASN A 9 -14.68 21.88 16.85
CA ASN A 9 -13.48 21.51 16.10
C ASN A 9 -13.69 20.39 15.05
N ARG A 10 -14.85 19.69 15.08
CA ARG A 10 -15.16 18.69 14.03
C ARG A 10 -15.77 19.32 12.77
N ASP A 11 -16.43 20.44 12.89
CA ASP A 11 -17.06 21.09 11.72
C ASP A 11 -16.10 21.97 10.91
N GLN A 12 -14.99 22.41 11.48
CA GLN A 12 -13.97 23.16 10.73
C GLN A 12 -13.11 22.24 9.85
N GLY A 13 -12.91 20.97 10.21
CA GLY A 13 -12.19 19.98 9.38
C GLY A 13 -12.99 19.51 8.15
N ARG A 14 -14.32 19.50 8.24
CA ARG A 14 -15.18 19.09 7.11
C ARG A 14 -15.38 20.18 6.04
N GLN A 15 -15.20 21.45 6.37
CA GLN A 15 -15.33 22.53 5.39
C GLN A 15 -14.06 22.80 4.57
N ALA A 16 -12.91 22.29 4.97
CA ALA A 16 -11.66 22.43 4.23
C ALA A 16 -11.52 21.44 3.07
N MET A 17 -12.28 20.33 3.05
CA MET A 17 -12.22 19.31 1.98
C MET A 17 -13.11 19.59 0.76
N LEU A 18 -13.90 20.66 0.75
CA LEU A 18 -14.90 20.92 -0.31
C LEU A 18 -14.58 22.09 -1.23
N ARG A 19 -13.33 22.59 -1.25
CA ARG A 19 -12.97 23.72 -2.13
C ARG A 19 -11.61 23.54 -2.82
N LEU A 20 -11.51 22.55 -3.71
CA LEU A 20 -10.46 22.52 -4.72
C LEU A 20 -10.97 21.83 -5.97
N HIS A 21 -11.92 22.49 -6.65
CA HIS A 21 -12.22 22.22 -8.06
C HIS A 21 -12.27 23.54 -8.83
N VAL A 22 -11.54 23.55 -9.93
CA VAL A 22 -11.66 24.42 -11.11
C VAL A 22 -11.10 25.83 -11.00
N HIS A 23 -9.94 26.03 -11.62
CA HIS A 23 -9.73 27.13 -12.58
C HIS A 23 -8.52 26.83 -13.46
N THR A 24 -8.79 26.24 -14.61
CA THR A 24 -7.89 26.27 -15.76
C THR A 24 -8.32 27.48 -16.58
N ILE A 25 -7.52 28.52 -16.63
CA ILE A 25 -7.72 29.66 -17.54
C ILE A 25 -6.70 29.55 -18.68
N TRP A 26 -7.24 29.36 -19.87
CA TRP A 26 -6.55 29.59 -21.13
C TRP A 26 -6.27 31.09 -21.31
N SER A 27 -5.04 31.46 -21.63
CA SER A 27 -4.77 32.72 -22.32
C SER A 27 -4.00 32.42 -23.59
N ALA A 28 -4.67 32.60 -24.70
CA ALA A 28 -4.10 32.70 -26.01
C ALA A 28 -3.50 34.10 -26.19
N SER A 29 -2.28 34.18 -26.65
CA SER A 29 -1.71 35.41 -27.21
C SER A 29 -1.19 35.13 -28.60
N SER A 30 -1.84 35.77 -29.52
CA SER A 30 -1.55 35.93 -30.94
C SER A 30 -0.27 36.75 -31.16
N VAL A 31 0.60 36.31 -32.06
CA VAL A 31 1.50 37.20 -32.79
C VAL A 31 1.43 36.86 -34.27
N GLN A 32 1.04 37.89 -35.02
CA GLN A 32 0.95 37.93 -36.47
C GLN A 32 2.33 38.08 -37.14
N GLY A 33 2.46 37.41 -38.26
CA GLY A 33 2.82 37.85 -39.58
C GLY A 33 4.23 38.32 -39.85
N SER A 34 4.84 37.66 -40.80
CA SER A 34 5.41 38.37 -41.95
C SER A 34 5.80 37.38 -43.05
N THR A 35 5.40 37.75 -44.24
CA THR A 35 5.53 37.08 -45.52
C THR A 35 6.89 37.30 -46.17
N ASP A 36 7.33 36.29 -46.93
CA ASP A 36 7.77 36.28 -48.33
C ASP A 36 9.28 36.18 -48.65
N PRO A 37 9.70 35.91 -49.90
CA PRO A 37 10.07 34.55 -50.31
C PRO A 37 11.45 34.52 -51.05
N ARG A 38 11.83 33.35 -51.57
CA ARG A 38 12.75 33.06 -52.69
C ARG A 38 14.29 33.24 -52.46
N GLN A 39 14.96 32.14 -52.67
CA GLN A 39 15.97 31.88 -53.72
C GLN A 39 16.59 30.48 -53.48
N VAL A 40 16.29 29.54 -54.30
CA VAL A 40 16.91 29.01 -55.56
C VAL A 40 18.44 29.15 -55.58
N TYR A 41 19.14 28.04 -55.52
CA TYR A 41 20.16 27.66 -56.48
C TYR A 41 20.44 26.15 -56.48
N THR A 42 20.39 25.65 -57.68
CA THR A 42 20.60 24.32 -58.22
C THR A 42 22.08 23.95 -58.43
N CYS A 43 22.29 22.64 -58.55
CA CYS A 43 23.26 21.95 -59.43
C CYS A 43 24.60 21.50 -58.81
N LEU A 44 24.93 20.26 -58.87
CA LEU A 44 25.52 19.34 -59.84
C LEU A 44 25.93 18.03 -59.14
N MET A 45 25.30 16.89 -59.53
CA MET A 45 25.88 15.78 -60.31
C MET A 45 27.32 15.35 -59.92
N SER A 46 27.70 14.15 -59.61
CA SER A 46 27.48 12.86 -60.25
C SER A 46 28.27 11.73 -59.56
N LYS A 47 27.71 10.57 -59.61
CA LYS A 47 28.37 9.23 -59.69
C LYS A 47 29.45 8.82 -58.70
N ALA A 48 29.06 7.98 -57.76
CA ALA A 48 29.75 6.71 -57.47
C ALA A 48 28.70 5.72 -56.96
N LEU A 49 28.22 4.89 -57.87
CA LEU A 49 27.44 3.69 -57.63
C LEU A 49 28.35 2.57 -57.08
N SER A 50 27.71 1.77 -56.24
CA SER A 50 28.04 0.37 -55.98
C SER A 50 29.12 0.14 -54.92
N VAL A 51 28.71 -0.34 -53.82
CA VAL A 51 29.24 -1.26 -52.81
C VAL A 51 28.92 -0.70 -51.37
N LEU A 52 27.66 -0.70 -50.98
CA LEU A 52 27.26 -0.57 -49.55
C LEU A 52 25.79 -0.98 -49.34
N TRP A 53 25.40 -2.07 -49.98
CA TRP A 53 24.05 -2.65 -49.83
C TRP A 53 24.04 -3.92 -49.00
N LEU A 54 24.92 -4.06 -48.01
CA LEU A 54 24.89 -5.24 -47.11
C LEU A 54 25.17 -4.95 -45.63
N ALA A 55 25.08 -3.71 -45.18
CA ALA A 55 25.25 -3.39 -43.76
C ALA A 55 24.06 -2.61 -43.14
N ALA A 56 22.92 -2.53 -43.81
CA ALA A 56 21.76 -1.73 -43.35
C ALA A 56 20.54 -2.60 -42.96
N LEU A 57 20.72 -3.89 -42.67
CA LEU A 57 19.61 -4.80 -42.32
C LEU A 57 19.76 -5.49 -40.95
N ILE A 58 20.61 -5.01 -40.05
CA ILE A 58 20.72 -5.49 -38.65
C ILE A 58 20.52 -4.37 -37.64
N ALA A 59 19.78 -3.34 -37.94
CA ALA A 59 19.43 -2.27 -36.99
C ALA A 59 17.91 -2.04 -36.86
N ILE A 60 17.10 -3.04 -37.23
CA ILE A 60 15.65 -2.99 -37.00
C ILE A 60 15.34 -4.15 -36.04
N GLY A 61 15.37 -3.88 -34.74
CA GLY A 61 14.94 -4.88 -33.78
C GLY A 61 15.38 -4.70 -32.34
N ALA A 62 15.65 -3.47 -31.90
CA ALA A 62 15.88 -3.22 -30.50
C ALA A 62 15.20 -1.89 -30.03
N ASN A 63 13.99 -1.64 -30.49
CA ASN A 63 13.05 -0.83 -29.74
C ASN A 63 12.35 -1.76 -28.74
N GLY A 64 13.12 -2.45 -27.92
CA GLY A 64 12.64 -2.89 -26.63
C GLY A 64 12.25 -1.62 -25.89
N ALA A 65 10.93 -1.36 -25.74
CA ALA A 65 10.46 -0.39 -24.78
C ALA A 65 11.20 -0.72 -23.49
N GLU A 66 12.13 0.13 -23.09
CA GLU A 66 12.81 0.04 -21.80
C GLU A 66 11.70 0.14 -20.78
N ALA A 67 11.26 -1.02 -20.28
CA ALA A 67 10.21 -1.09 -19.29
C ALA A 67 10.70 -0.22 -18.14
N LYS A 68 10.06 0.94 -17.99
CA LYS A 68 10.44 1.95 -17.01
C LYS A 68 10.51 1.23 -15.67
N ARG A 69 11.72 0.99 -15.14
CA ARG A 69 11.93 0.27 -13.88
C ARG A 69 11.05 0.92 -12.81
N ALA A 70 10.42 0.10 -12.01
CA ALA A 70 9.62 0.58 -10.90
C ALA A 70 10.55 1.39 -9.97
N HIS A 71 10.25 2.69 -9.86
CA HIS A 71 11.11 3.61 -9.14
C HIS A 71 10.66 3.69 -7.68
N TYR A 72 11.56 3.44 -6.75
CA TYR A 72 11.37 3.68 -5.34
C TYR A 72 12.61 4.37 -4.75
N ILE A 73 12.46 4.98 -3.59
CA ILE A 73 13.52 5.64 -2.84
C ILE A 73 13.93 4.70 -1.69
N ASP A 74 15.19 4.30 -1.69
CA ASP A 74 15.76 3.42 -0.64
C ASP A 74 16.45 4.26 0.43
N LEU A 75 15.93 4.23 1.66
CA LEU A 75 16.48 4.88 2.84
C LEU A 75 17.07 3.86 3.85
N THR A 76 17.17 2.58 3.49
CA THR A 76 17.64 1.54 4.39
C THR A 76 19.09 1.76 4.81
N ALA A 77 19.95 2.14 3.88
CA ALA A 77 21.35 2.44 4.16
C ALA A 77 21.54 3.63 5.10
N ASN A 78 20.60 4.59 5.10
CA ASN A 78 20.65 5.73 6.02
C ASN A 78 20.45 5.28 7.47
N PHE A 79 19.51 4.34 7.71
CA PHE A 79 19.31 3.78 9.04
C PHE A 79 20.54 2.99 9.52
N SER A 80 21.08 2.11 8.67
CA SER A 80 22.29 1.32 9.01
C SER A 80 23.46 2.21 9.37
N ARG A 81 23.73 3.26 8.56
CA ARG A 81 24.77 4.24 8.81
C ARG A 81 24.55 5.00 10.11
N PHE A 82 23.31 5.45 10.37
CA PHE A 82 22.98 6.13 11.63
C PHE A 82 23.31 5.26 12.84
N VAL A 83 22.96 3.96 12.79
CA VAL A 83 23.28 3.04 13.90
C VAL A 83 24.79 2.95 14.12
N ASP A 84 25.58 2.86 13.05
CA ASP A 84 27.04 2.71 13.13
C ASP A 84 27.70 4.01 13.64
N GLU A 85 27.31 5.16 13.10
CA GLU A 85 27.88 6.47 13.47
C GLU A 85 27.53 6.92 14.89
N THR A 86 26.47 6.35 15.48
CA THR A 86 25.98 6.71 16.82
C THR A 86 26.18 5.61 17.85
N ALA A 87 26.96 4.57 17.56
CA ALA A 87 27.09 3.40 18.43
C ALA A 87 27.59 3.74 19.83
N ASP A 88 28.51 4.70 19.96
CA ASP A 88 29.13 5.11 21.23
C ASP A 88 28.37 6.24 21.95
N MET A 89 27.21 6.66 21.42
CA MET A 89 26.41 7.72 22.04
C MET A 89 25.49 7.18 23.13
N GLU A 90 25.22 8.00 24.14
CA GLU A 90 24.16 7.74 25.12
C GLU A 90 22.78 7.63 24.46
N GLU A 91 21.93 6.71 24.94
CA GLU A 91 20.63 6.38 24.33
C GLU A 91 19.74 7.61 24.10
N ALA A 92 19.59 8.48 25.10
CA ALA A 92 18.76 9.67 24.99
C ALA A 92 19.25 10.65 23.92
N ALA A 93 20.56 10.85 23.83
CA ALA A 93 21.17 11.68 22.81
C ALA A 93 21.00 11.08 21.41
N ARG A 94 21.14 9.76 21.31
CA ARG A 94 20.94 8.96 20.10
C ARG A 94 19.52 9.07 19.56
N VAL A 95 18.52 8.92 20.44
CA VAL A 95 17.09 9.07 20.10
C VAL A 95 16.77 10.49 19.63
N ALA A 96 17.28 11.51 20.32
CA ALA A 96 17.09 12.91 19.93
C ALA A 96 17.70 13.21 18.55
N LEU A 97 18.93 12.71 18.29
CA LEU A 97 19.60 12.87 17.00
C LEU A 97 18.87 12.15 15.87
N PHE A 98 18.34 10.92 16.16
CA PHE A 98 17.54 10.15 15.21
C PHE A 98 16.33 10.95 14.70
N ARG A 99 15.58 11.56 15.63
CA ARG A 99 14.38 12.35 15.28
C ARG A 99 14.73 13.50 14.31
N THR A 100 15.87 14.15 14.49
CA THR A 100 16.30 15.27 13.65
C THR A 100 16.81 14.78 12.28
N GLN A 101 17.68 13.79 12.27
CA GLN A 101 18.34 13.33 11.04
C GLN A 101 17.42 12.51 10.14
N MET A 102 16.63 11.61 10.73
CA MET A 102 15.77 10.72 9.94
C MET A 102 14.52 11.44 9.43
N ASP A 103 13.95 12.37 10.22
CA ASP A 103 12.82 13.17 9.73
C ASP A 103 13.21 14.06 8.56
N ALA A 104 14.46 14.53 8.49
CA ALA A 104 14.96 15.30 7.35
C ALA A 104 14.96 14.48 6.02
N LEU A 105 15.04 13.14 6.08
CA LEU A 105 15.02 12.27 4.89
C LEU A 105 13.59 12.05 4.34
N LEU A 106 12.61 12.00 5.21
CA LEU A 106 11.21 11.87 4.86
C LEU A 106 10.36 12.62 5.89
N PRO A 107 10.18 13.95 5.70
CA PRO A 107 9.52 14.82 6.67
C PRO A 107 8.10 14.35 7.01
N GLY A 108 7.81 14.22 8.30
CA GLY A 108 6.53 13.77 8.82
C GLY A 108 6.39 12.26 8.98
N PHE A 109 7.31 11.46 8.47
CA PHE A 109 7.28 10.01 8.71
C PHE A 109 7.88 9.65 10.07
N TYR A 110 9.07 10.15 10.39
CA TYR A 110 9.78 9.84 11.64
C TYR A 110 9.42 10.77 12.80
N THR A 111 8.12 11.02 12.96
CA THR A 111 7.54 11.85 14.02
C THR A 111 6.45 11.09 14.77
N PRO A 112 6.15 11.46 16.04
CA PRO A 112 4.96 10.95 16.73
C PRO A 112 3.68 11.27 15.96
N ARG A 113 2.86 10.27 15.65
CA ARG A 113 1.59 10.40 14.93
C ARG A 113 0.58 9.34 15.39
N ASN A 114 -0.65 9.44 14.92
CA ASN A 114 -1.72 8.46 15.19
C ASN A 114 -1.90 8.19 16.70
N GLY A 115 -1.94 9.26 17.51
CA GLY A 115 -2.13 9.14 18.96
C GLY A 115 -0.91 8.62 19.74
N THR A 116 0.23 8.36 19.08
CA THR A 116 1.46 7.98 19.76
C THR A 116 2.04 9.19 20.49
N THR A 117 2.25 9.05 21.82
CA THR A 117 2.92 10.09 22.61
C THR A 117 4.40 10.18 22.27
N PRO A 118 5.06 11.35 22.47
CA PRO A 118 6.51 11.49 22.26
C PRO A 118 7.31 10.42 23.01
N ALA A 119 6.98 10.15 24.27
CA ALA A 119 7.69 9.14 25.08
C ALA A 119 7.55 7.72 24.51
N ARG A 120 6.36 7.35 23.99
CA ARG A 120 6.16 6.04 23.34
C ARG A 120 6.92 5.96 22.02
N TYR A 121 6.99 7.07 21.28
CA TYR A 121 7.76 7.14 20.05
C TYR A 121 9.26 7.00 20.34
N ASP A 122 9.79 7.72 21.32
CA ASP A 122 11.20 7.63 21.73
C ASP A 122 11.57 6.22 22.18
N ALA A 123 10.72 5.56 22.96
CA ALA A 123 10.92 4.16 23.35
C ALA A 123 10.90 3.19 22.13
N ARG A 124 10.13 3.51 21.08
CA ARG A 124 10.12 2.75 19.84
C ARG A 124 11.43 2.92 19.07
N VAL A 125 11.95 4.15 18.99
CA VAL A 125 13.25 4.45 18.38
C VAL A 125 14.37 3.73 19.14
N ALA A 126 14.43 3.88 20.48
CA ALA A 126 15.43 3.23 21.32
C ALA A 126 15.46 1.71 21.11
N ARG A 127 14.28 1.08 21.10
CA ARG A 127 14.14 -0.36 20.83
C ARG A 127 14.66 -0.73 19.44
N ALA A 128 14.28 0.02 18.40
CA ALA A 128 14.74 -0.27 17.05
C ALA A 128 16.26 -0.20 16.94
N LEU A 129 16.88 0.80 17.56
CA LEU A 129 18.33 0.94 17.58
C LEU A 129 19.02 -0.19 18.36
N MET A 130 18.43 -0.61 19.48
CA MET A 130 18.94 -1.71 20.32
C MET A 130 18.86 -3.07 19.62
N GLU A 131 17.74 -3.36 18.92
CA GLU A 131 17.50 -4.64 18.26
C GLU A 131 18.19 -4.76 16.90
N PHE A 132 18.62 -3.65 16.31
CA PHE A 132 19.14 -3.63 14.94
C PHE A 132 20.38 -4.51 14.71
N PRO A 133 21.38 -4.59 15.61
CA PRO A 133 22.55 -5.45 15.39
C PRO A 133 22.17 -6.92 15.11
N GLU A 134 21.18 -7.44 15.83
CA GLU A 134 20.67 -8.81 15.61
C GLU A 134 19.86 -8.92 14.31
N LEU A 135 19.09 -7.90 13.99
CA LEU A 135 18.26 -7.85 12.79
C LEU A 135 19.08 -7.63 11.51
N ARG A 136 20.21 -6.95 11.59
CA ARG A 136 21.01 -6.43 10.47
C ARG A 136 21.23 -7.45 9.34
N PRO A 137 21.64 -8.70 9.56
CA PRO A 137 21.89 -9.63 8.46
C PRO A 137 20.65 -9.87 7.59
N ARG A 138 19.47 -10.00 8.20
CA ARG A 138 18.19 -10.18 7.51
C ARG A 138 17.68 -8.88 6.88
N TYR A 139 17.91 -7.76 7.53
CA TYR A 139 17.59 -6.43 7.03
C TYR A 139 18.36 -6.11 5.74
N GLU A 140 19.65 -6.35 5.73
CA GLU A 140 20.49 -6.18 4.54
C GLU A 140 20.16 -7.21 3.44
N GLN A 141 19.71 -8.40 3.79
CA GLN A 141 19.18 -9.36 2.83
C GLN A 141 17.90 -8.82 2.19
N ALA A 142 16.94 -8.35 2.98
CA ALA A 142 15.71 -7.74 2.48
C ALA A 142 16.01 -6.54 1.57
N GLN A 143 16.96 -5.67 1.94
CA GLN A 143 17.42 -4.57 1.11
C GLN A 143 17.95 -5.03 -0.26
N ARG A 144 18.76 -6.09 -0.29
CA ARG A 144 19.35 -6.61 -1.55
C ARG A 144 18.31 -7.28 -2.44
N GLU A 145 17.30 -7.94 -1.86
CA GLU A 145 16.31 -8.73 -2.60
C GLU A 145 15.12 -7.87 -3.07
N PHE A 146 14.78 -6.81 -2.33
CA PHE A 146 13.61 -5.98 -2.59
C PHE A 146 13.55 -5.37 -4.01
N PRO A 147 14.63 -4.84 -4.62
CA PRO A 147 14.55 -4.26 -5.96
C PRO A 147 14.01 -5.23 -7.01
N ALA A 148 14.52 -6.46 -7.01
CA ALA A 148 14.09 -7.49 -7.95
C ALA A 148 12.67 -7.98 -7.64
N ALA A 149 12.34 -8.14 -6.35
CA ALA A 149 11.01 -8.56 -5.91
C ALA A 149 9.95 -7.50 -6.24
N PHE A 150 10.24 -6.21 -5.99
CA PHE A 150 9.32 -5.11 -6.28
C PHE A 150 9.06 -4.95 -7.78
N GLU A 151 10.11 -5.00 -8.61
CA GLU A 151 9.96 -4.98 -10.07
C GLU A 151 9.13 -6.17 -10.56
N ALA A 152 9.44 -7.37 -10.09
CA ALA A 152 8.67 -8.58 -10.41
C ALA A 152 7.22 -8.47 -9.94
N GLY A 153 6.98 -7.90 -8.74
CA GLY A 153 5.66 -7.64 -8.19
C GLY A 153 4.84 -6.68 -9.06
N ILE A 154 5.43 -5.57 -9.50
CA ILE A 154 4.77 -4.63 -10.43
C ILE A 154 4.40 -5.33 -11.75
N GLN A 155 5.30 -6.13 -12.32
CA GLN A 155 5.04 -6.86 -13.56
C GLN A 155 3.96 -7.94 -13.35
N HIS A 156 3.96 -8.61 -12.21
CA HIS A 156 2.94 -9.59 -11.85
C HIS A 156 1.58 -8.92 -11.69
N PHE A 157 1.52 -7.82 -10.95
CA PHE A 157 0.30 -7.04 -10.71
C PHE A 157 -0.32 -6.51 -12.01
N ARG A 158 0.50 -6.08 -12.97
CA ARG A 158 0.04 -5.61 -14.28
C ARG A 158 -0.68 -6.67 -15.13
N LYS A 159 -0.53 -7.96 -14.83
CA LYS A 159 -1.30 -9.02 -15.49
C LYS A 159 -2.78 -8.95 -15.13
N ALA A 160 -3.09 -8.61 -13.89
CA ALA A 160 -4.46 -8.43 -13.40
C ALA A 160 -4.99 -7.01 -13.65
N PHE A 161 -4.11 -6.01 -13.57
CA PHE A 161 -4.43 -4.59 -13.72
C PHE A 161 -3.53 -3.93 -14.78
N PRO A 162 -3.84 -4.10 -16.08
CA PRO A 162 -3.03 -3.55 -17.17
C PRO A 162 -2.90 -2.02 -17.07
N GLY A 163 -1.68 -1.52 -17.22
CA GLY A 163 -1.39 -0.08 -17.12
C GLY A 163 -1.16 0.41 -15.68
N PHE A 164 -1.22 -0.46 -14.67
CA PHE A 164 -0.97 -0.07 -13.28
C PHE A 164 0.41 0.60 -13.12
N THR A 165 0.39 1.70 -12.40
CA THR A 165 1.58 2.38 -11.84
C THR A 165 1.24 2.83 -10.42
N PRO A 166 2.14 2.82 -9.46
CA PRO A 166 1.81 3.23 -8.09
C PRO A 166 1.19 4.63 -8.02
N GLY A 167 1.63 5.58 -8.84
CA GLY A 167 1.08 6.94 -8.86
C GLY A 167 1.36 7.77 -7.61
N VAL A 168 2.02 7.19 -6.63
CA VAL A 168 2.49 7.82 -5.39
C VAL A 168 3.99 7.52 -5.21
N PRO A 169 4.74 8.37 -4.48
CA PRO A 169 6.12 8.06 -4.12
C PRO A 169 6.19 6.76 -3.32
N VAL A 170 7.16 5.91 -3.66
CA VAL A 170 7.41 4.62 -3.01
C VAL A 170 8.71 4.69 -2.23
N TYR A 171 8.72 4.22 -1.00
CA TYR A 171 9.88 4.19 -0.14
C TYR A 171 10.13 2.79 0.44
N LEU A 172 11.40 2.40 0.50
CA LEU A 172 11.88 1.30 1.33
C LEU A 172 12.72 1.90 2.46
N LEU A 173 12.35 1.63 3.71
CA LEU A 173 12.98 2.25 4.87
C LEU A 173 12.87 1.38 6.11
N HIS A 174 13.52 1.77 7.22
CA HIS A 174 13.28 1.16 8.52
C HIS A 174 12.05 1.78 9.18
N SER A 175 10.98 1.00 9.34
CA SER A 175 9.67 1.49 9.82
C SER A 175 9.57 1.63 11.35
N LEU A 176 10.60 1.31 12.10
CA LEU A 176 10.60 1.21 13.58
C LEU A 176 9.60 0.15 14.08
N GLY A 177 9.40 -0.93 13.33
CA GLY A 177 8.45 -1.99 13.65
C GLY A 177 6.99 -1.61 13.42
N GLU A 178 6.71 -0.54 12.69
CA GLU A 178 5.34 -0.05 12.50
C GLU A 178 4.58 -0.87 11.46
N MET A 179 5.24 -1.25 10.35
CA MET A 179 4.59 -1.86 9.21
C MET A 179 5.58 -2.56 8.29
N ASP A 180 5.14 -3.59 7.60
CA ASP A 180 5.83 -4.23 6.49
C ASP A 180 5.54 -3.52 5.15
N GLY A 181 4.29 -3.09 4.92
CA GLY A 181 3.88 -2.31 3.76
C GLY A 181 2.64 -1.48 4.05
N GLY A 182 2.30 -0.57 3.14
CA GLY A 182 1.04 0.16 3.17
C GLY A 182 1.12 1.62 2.74
N ILE A 183 -0.07 2.18 2.47
CA ILE A 183 -0.21 3.61 2.17
C ILE A 183 -0.17 4.39 3.49
N ARG A 184 0.57 5.48 3.49
CA ARG A 184 0.59 6.46 4.59
C ARG A 184 0.39 7.85 4.06
N GLU A 185 -0.50 8.59 4.73
CA GLU A 185 -0.72 10.01 4.46
C GLU A 185 0.01 10.86 5.49
N PHE A 186 0.87 11.75 5.03
CA PHE A 186 1.47 12.83 5.83
C PHE A 186 1.82 14.01 4.94
N GLY A 187 1.78 15.21 5.51
CA GLY A 187 1.98 16.43 4.73
C GLY A 187 0.96 16.62 3.59
N GLY A 188 -0.24 16.03 3.69
CA GLY A 188 -1.30 16.10 2.67
C GLY A 188 -1.00 15.29 1.41
N LYS A 189 -0.10 14.29 1.48
CA LYS A 189 0.27 13.41 0.36
C LYS A 189 0.28 11.97 0.79
N ASN A 190 -0.09 11.09 -0.13
CA ASN A 190 0.00 9.64 0.05
C ASN A 190 1.37 9.13 -0.39
N TYR A 191 1.87 8.16 0.34
CA TYR A 191 3.13 7.45 0.11
C TYR A 191 2.90 5.96 0.26
N LEU A 192 3.48 5.15 -0.62
CA LEU A 192 3.58 3.72 -0.42
C LEU A 192 4.89 3.44 0.31
N ILE A 193 4.79 2.96 1.54
CA ILE A 193 5.94 2.70 2.41
C ILE A 193 6.12 1.20 2.58
N PHE A 194 7.35 0.73 2.43
CA PHE A 194 7.77 -0.62 2.77
C PHE A 194 8.77 -0.57 3.91
N GLY A 195 8.47 -1.28 5.00
CA GLY A 195 9.29 -1.38 6.20
C GLY A 195 10.26 -2.55 6.11
N ALA A 196 11.49 -2.31 5.69
CA ALA A 196 12.50 -3.36 5.53
C ALA A 196 12.78 -4.15 6.81
N ASP A 197 12.63 -3.52 7.96
CA ASP A 197 12.78 -4.14 9.28
C ASP A 197 11.67 -5.15 9.59
N VAL A 198 10.43 -4.86 9.22
CA VAL A 198 9.30 -5.78 9.38
C VAL A 198 9.31 -6.83 8.29
N ILE A 199 9.62 -6.46 7.04
CA ILE A 199 9.84 -7.41 5.94
C ILE A 199 10.91 -8.44 6.34
N ALA A 200 12.04 -8.01 6.89
CA ALA A 200 13.11 -8.90 7.34
C ALA A 200 12.68 -9.87 8.46
N ARG A 201 11.67 -9.52 9.27
CA ARG A 201 11.15 -10.37 10.34
C ARG A 201 10.07 -11.33 9.87
N MET A 202 9.23 -10.92 8.91
CA MET A 202 7.98 -11.60 8.59
C MET A 202 7.97 -12.28 7.22
N HIS A 203 8.82 -11.84 6.29
CA HIS A 203 8.77 -12.28 4.91
C HIS A 203 10.02 -13.06 4.50
N ASP A 204 9.82 -13.99 3.58
CA ASP A 204 10.82 -14.74 2.84
C ASP A 204 10.50 -14.68 1.33
N SER A 205 11.30 -15.35 0.52
CA SER A 205 11.11 -15.38 -0.94
C SER A 205 9.74 -15.94 -1.37
N ARG A 206 9.08 -16.76 -0.53
CA ARG A 206 7.76 -17.35 -0.82
C ARG A 206 6.63 -16.38 -0.52
N THR A 207 6.76 -15.60 0.54
CA THR A 207 5.68 -14.73 1.04
C THR A 207 5.73 -13.34 0.42
N LEU A 208 6.88 -12.92 -0.14
CA LEU A 208 7.11 -11.56 -0.61
C LEU A 208 6.23 -11.19 -1.82
N THR A 209 6.03 -12.10 -2.80
CA THR A 209 5.18 -11.80 -3.96
C THR A 209 3.71 -11.63 -3.59
N PRO A 210 3.04 -12.55 -2.86
CA PRO A 210 1.68 -12.34 -2.41
C PRO A 210 1.49 -11.11 -1.52
N PHE A 211 2.47 -10.79 -0.68
CA PHE A 211 2.48 -9.57 0.11
C PHE A 211 2.53 -8.31 -0.78
N LEU A 212 3.42 -8.26 -1.76
CA LEU A 212 3.48 -7.14 -2.69
C LEU A 212 2.18 -6.98 -3.49
N ASP A 213 1.54 -8.07 -3.92
CA ASP A 213 0.24 -8.01 -4.60
C ASP A 213 -0.84 -7.43 -3.70
N HIS A 214 -0.84 -7.76 -2.40
CA HIS A 214 -1.74 -7.17 -1.40
C HIS A 214 -1.53 -5.65 -1.28
N GLU A 215 -0.30 -5.20 -1.11
CA GLU A 215 0.02 -3.79 -0.93
C GLU A 215 -0.19 -2.96 -2.20
N LEU A 216 0.15 -3.50 -3.37
CA LEU A 216 -0.12 -2.86 -4.65
C LEU A 216 -1.62 -2.78 -4.94
N PHE A 217 -2.40 -3.77 -4.45
CA PHE A 217 -3.85 -3.72 -4.57
C PHE A 217 -4.45 -2.55 -3.79
N HIS A 218 -3.97 -2.24 -2.61
CA HIS A 218 -4.41 -1.03 -1.89
C HIS A 218 -4.18 0.24 -2.71
N VAL A 219 -3.04 0.35 -3.40
CA VAL A 219 -2.72 1.50 -4.26
C VAL A 219 -3.69 1.61 -5.46
N GLU A 220 -4.08 0.50 -6.06
CA GLU A 220 -5.09 0.49 -7.12
C GLU A 220 -6.48 0.82 -6.57
N HIS A 221 -6.86 0.15 -5.47
CA HIS A 221 -8.20 0.19 -4.92
C HIS A 221 -8.58 1.57 -4.38
N VAL A 222 -7.65 2.28 -3.70
CA VAL A 222 -7.90 3.60 -3.12
C VAL A 222 -8.32 4.66 -4.15
N ARG A 223 -8.04 4.45 -5.43
CA ARG A 223 -8.44 5.35 -6.53
C ARG A 223 -9.95 5.34 -6.76
N TYR A 224 -10.60 4.23 -6.44
CA TYR A 224 -12.03 3.98 -6.68
C TYR A 224 -12.82 3.87 -5.40
N PHE A 225 -12.16 3.49 -4.33
CA PHE A 225 -12.79 3.21 -3.04
C PHE A 225 -12.10 3.98 -1.91
N PRO A 226 -12.65 5.16 -1.54
CA PRO A 226 -12.11 5.94 -0.43
C PRO A 226 -12.40 5.25 0.91
N GLU A 227 -11.51 5.43 1.86
CA GLU A 227 -11.72 4.99 3.24
C GLU A 227 -12.95 5.69 3.85
N CYS A 228 -13.83 4.95 4.52
CA CYS A 228 -15.09 5.48 5.02
C CYS A 228 -15.28 5.38 6.55
N GLY A 229 -14.29 4.89 7.29
CA GLY A 229 -14.27 4.87 8.75
C GLY A 229 -15.34 3.97 9.40
N ALA A 230 -15.84 2.97 8.69
CA ALA A 230 -16.78 1.98 9.21
C ALA A 230 -16.21 0.56 9.09
N VAL A 231 -16.69 -0.37 9.93
CA VAL A 231 -16.24 -1.76 9.93
C VAL A 231 -16.38 -2.41 8.55
N TRP A 232 -17.53 -2.23 7.85
CA TRP A 232 -17.72 -2.82 6.53
C TRP A 232 -16.69 -2.33 5.50
N CYS A 233 -16.29 -1.07 5.59
CA CYS A 233 -15.32 -0.44 4.73
C CYS A 233 -13.92 -1.05 4.96
N ALA A 234 -13.49 -1.09 6.22
CA ALA A 234 -12.22 -1.66 6.60
C ALA A 234 -12.15 -3.17 6.29
N LEU A 235 -13.25 -3.89 6.53
CA LEU A 235 -13.38 -5.32 6.18
C LEU A 235 -13.24 -5.54 4.67
N TRP A 236 -13.82 -4.65 3.84
CA TRP A 236 -13.71 -4.72 2.39
C TRP A 236 -12.31 -4.40 1.91
N ILE A 237 -11.71 -3.31 2.37
CA ILE A 237 -10.37 -2.87 1.97
C ILE A 237 -9.34 -3.99 2.21
N GLU A 238 -9.29 -4.55 3.41
CA GLU A 238 -8.31 -5.56 3.78
C GLU A 238 -8.67 -6.95 3.24
N GLY A 239 -9.95 -7.29 3.27
CA GLY A 239 -10.44 -8.57 2.78
C GLY A 239 -10.29 -8.73 1.28
N LEU A 240 -10.58 -7.68 0.52
CA LEU A 240 -10.43 -7.70 -0.94
C LEU A 240 -8.95 -7.69 -1.35
N ALA A 241 -8.07 -6.99 -0.63
CA ALA A 241 -6.63 -7.05 -0.87
C ALA A 241 -6.07 -8.46 -0.62
N THR A 242 -6.53 -9.12 0.46
CA THR A 242 -6.18 -10.52 0.75
C THR A 242 -6.73 -11.48 -0.33
N TYR A 243 -7.95 -11.22 -0.84
CA TYR A 243 -8.54 -11.98 -1.94
C TYR A 243 -7.77 -11.75 -3.25
N ALA A 244 -7.37 -10.52 -3.56
CA ALA A 244 -6.57 -10.20 -4.73
C ALA A 244 -5.24 -10.96 -4.70
N ALA A 245 -4.52 -10.92 -3.58
CA ALA A 245 -3.29 -11.69 -3.39
C ALA A 245 -3.52 -13.19 -3.62
N LYS A 246 -4.63 -13.75 -3.14
CA LYS A 246 -4.99 -15.16 -3.37
C LYS A 246 -5.30 -15.48 -4.83
N VAL A 247 -6.07 -14.64 -5.53
CA VAL A 247 -6.46 -14.86 -6.93
C VAL A 247 -5.23 -14.75 -7.85
N MET A 248 -4.37 -13.78 -7.56
CA MET A 248 -3.15 -13.56 -8.33
C MET A 248 -2.08 -14.62 -8.09
N ASN A 249 -2.11 -15.28 -6.92
CA ASN A 249 -1.19 -16.37 -6.56
C ASN A 249 -1.97 -17.68 -6.30
N PRO A 250 -2.40 -18.39 -7.37
CA PRO A 250 -3.12 -19.64 -7.23
C PRO A 250 -2.30 -20.66 -6.45
N GLY A 251 -2.87 -21.23 -5.40
CA GLY A 251 -2.15 -22.17 -4.51
C GLY A 251 -1.44 -21.51 -3.32
N ALA A 252 -1.51 -20.19 -3.17
CA ALA A 252 -0.96 -19.52 -1.98
C ALA A 252 -1.58 -20.08 -0.70
N ASP A 253 -0.72 -20.45 0.24
CA ASP A 253 -1.07 -20.93 1.57
C ASP A 253 -1.36 -19.76 2.54
N ASP A 254 -1.79 -20.08 3.75
CA ASP A 254 -2.14 -19.09 4.76
C ASP A 254 -0.95 -18.23 5.22
N GLN A 255 0.26 -18.77 5.17
CA GLN A 255 1.46 -17.99 5.47
C GLN A 255 1.71 -16.93 4.40
N GLN A 256 1.57 -17.31 3.15
CA GLN A 256 1.71 -16.42 2.00
C GLN A 256 0.63 -15.33 1.95
N LEU A 257 -0.56 -15.61 2.49
CA LEU A 257 -1.66 -14.66 2.62
C LEU A 257 -1.66 -13.89 3.95
N LEU A 258 -0.58 -14.02 4.76
CA LEU A 258 -0.45 -13.39 6.08
C LEU A 258 -1.56 -13.76 7.08
N LEU A 259 -2.17 -14.92 6.91
CA LEU A 259 -3.24 -15.45 7.77
C LEU A 259 -2.72 -16.34 8.90
N THR A 260 -1.40 -16.37 9.14
CA THR A 260 -0.77 -17.14 10.22
C THR A 260 -0.20 -16.26 11.34
N SER A 261 -0.19 -14.93 11.18
CA SER A 261 0.42 -14.01 12.13
C SER A 261 -0.66 -13.19 12.87
N PRO A 262 -0.55 -13.06 14.19
CA PRO A 262 0.43 -13.66 15.11
C PRO A 262 0.16 -15.14 15.46
N LYS A 263 -0.97 -15.69 15.03
CA LYS A 263 -1.42 -17.09 15.20
C LYS A 263 -2.23 -17.53 13.98
N PRO A 264 -2.39 -18.82 13.72
CA PRO A 264 -3.23 -19.31 12.63
C PRO A 264 -4.65 -18.77 12.71
N ILE A 265 -5.03 -17.95 11.73
CA ILE A 265 -6.33 -17.23 11.70
C ILE A 265 -7.41 -18.15 11.12
N ARG A 266 -7.16 -18.73 9.94
CA ARG A 266 -8.14 -19.55 9.22
C ARG A 266 -8.69 -20.67 10.09
N ALA A 267 -7.82 -21.52 10.63
CA ALA A 267 -8.24 -22.68 11.42
C ALA A 267 -9.06 -22.28 12.65
N ALA A 268 -8.66 -21.18 13.34
CA ALA A 268 -9.39 -20.68 14.50
C ALA A 268 -10.77 -20.13 14.14
N VAL A 269 -10.87 -19.40 13.03
CA VAL A 269 -12.14 -18.81 12.56
C VAL A 269 -13.07 -19.91 12.00
N ASP A 270 -12.55 -20.86 11.23
CA ASP A 270 -13.34 -21.95 10.67
C ASP A 270 -13.94 -22.84 11.76
N ALA A 271 -13.23 -23.05 12.87
CA ALA A 271 -13.73 -23.80 14.03
C ALA A 271 -14.95 -23.15 14.70
N THR A 272 -15.08 -21.83 14.59
CA THR A 272 -16.17 -21.04 15.19
C THR A 272 -16.84 -20.13 14.13
N TRP A 273 -16.86 -20.58 12.86
CA TRP A 273 -17.28 -19.76 11.73
C TRP A 273 -18.62 -19.04 11.92
N PRO A 274 -19.73 -19.70 12.35
CA PRO A 274 -21.00 -19.00 12.54
C PRO A 274 -20.88 -17.85 13.55
N ASN A 275 -20.17 -18.07 14.66
CA ASN A 275 -19.99 -17.04 15.70
C ASN A 275 -19.16 -15.85 15.17
N ALA A 276 -18.04 -16.12 14.47
CA ALA A 276 -17.19 -15.08 13.92
C ALA A 276 -17.92 -14.25 12.86
N ALA A 277 -18.67 -14.88 11.97
CA ALA A 277 -19.46 -14.21 10.94
C ALA A 277 -20.60 -13.37 11.57
N CYS A 278 -21.32 -13.91 12.55
CA CYS A 278 -22.39 -13.21 13.25
C CYS A 278 -21.86 -12.02 14.07
N PHE A 279 -20.74 -12.20 14.76
CA PHE A 279 -20.06 -11.11 15.46
C PHE A 279 -19.69 -9.97 14.51
N THR A 280 -19.08 -10.30 13.37
CA THR A 280 -18.72 -9.32 12.34
C THR A 280 -19.96 -8.63 11.79
N ARG A 281 -21.03 -9.41 11.49
CA ARG A 281 -22.29 -8.87 10.96
C ARG A 281 -22.97 -7.89 11.92
N ALA A 282 -22.95 -8.18 13.21
CA ALA A 282 -23.52 -7.31 14.24
C ALA A 282 -22.80 -5.94 14.32
N LYS A 283 -21.50 -5.92 14.05
CA LYS A 283 -20.67 -4.70 14.09
C LYS A 283 -20.49 -4.02 12.72
N LEU A 284 -21.07 -4.56 11.65
CA LEU A 284 -20.77 -4.22 10.27
C LEU A 284 -20.86 -2.72 9.95
N TYR A 285 -21.84 -2.03 10.54
CA TYR A 285 -22.08 -0.61 10.31
C TYR A 285 -21.52 0.30 11.41
N SER A 286 -20.84 -0.27 12.39
CA SER A 286 -20.20 0.51 13.45
C SER A 286 -19.08 1.38 12.87
N THR A 287 -18.97 2.59 13.40
CA THR A 287 -17.87 3.54 13.13
C THR A 287 -16.99 3.74 14.37
N ALA A 288 -17.18 2.93 15.39
CA ALA A 288 -16.36 2.94 16.58
C ALA A 288 -14.98 2.34 16.27
N GLU A 289 -13.93 3.05 16.66
CA GLU A 289 -12.55 2.64 16.42
C GLU A 289 -12.25 1.29 17.07
N GLU A 290 -12.79 1.04 18.26
CA GLU A 290 -12.68 -0.22 18.99
C GLU A 290 -13.26 -1.41 18.20
N ASP A 291 -14.36 -1.22 17.48
CA ASP A 291 -14.97 -2.28 16.66
C ASP A 291 -14.13 -2.57 15.41
N ILE A 292 -13.57 -1.55 14.77
CA ILE A 292 -12.65 -1.72 13.64
C ILE A 292 -11.39 -2.44 14.12
N ASN A 293 -10.82 -2.00 15.24
CA ASN A 293 -9.63 -2.61 15.83
C ASN A 293 -9.87 -4.05 16.27
N ALA A 294 -11.05 -4.38 16.79
CA ALA A 294 -11.40 -5.75 17.16
C ALA A 294 -11.23 -6.73 16.01
N LEU A 295 -11.59 -6.33 14.79
CA LEU A 295 -11.50 -7.19 13.61
C LEU A 295 -10.08 -7.21 12.99
N LEU A 296 -9.42 -6.04 12.91
CA LEU A 296 -8.23 -5.88 12.07
C LEU A 296 -6.90 -5.90 12.84
N THR A 297 -6.86 -5.39 14.06
CA THR A 297 -5.63 -5.34 14.86
C THR A 297 -5.69 -6.23 16.10
N GLY A 298 -6.90 -6.57 16.53
CA GLY A 298 -7.18 -7.28 17.77
C GLY A 298 -7.12 -6.36 18.99
N GLY A 299 -7.86 -6.72 20.01
CA GLY A 299 -7.97 -5.98 21.26
C GLY A 299 -8.94 -6.71 22.20
N PRO A 300 -9.26 -6.14 23.36
CA PRO A 300 -10.23 -6.75 24.29
C PRO A 300 -11.60 -7.03 23.62
N GLU A 301 -11.99 -6.16 22.69
CA GLU A 301 -13.28 -6.25 21.99
C GLU A 301 -13.33 -7.32 20.90
N SER A 302 -12.20 -8.00 20.57
CA SER A 302 -12.20 -9.13 19.63
C SER A 302 -12.79 -10.42 20.22
N GLY A 303 -13.06 -10.45 21.54
CA GLY A 303 -13.59 -11.60 22.21
C GLY A 303 -12.68 -12.84 22.11
N GLU A 304 -13.25 -13.97 21.71
CA GLU A 304 -12.52 -15.23 21.54
C GLU A 304 -11.78 -15.34 20.21
N PHE A 305 -11.97 -14.39 19.29
CA PHE A 305 -11.40 -14.49 17.95
C PHE A 305 -9.93 -14.05 17.91
N PRO A 306 -9.11 -14.67 17.04
CA PRO A 306 -7.70 -14.30 16.92
C PRO A 306 -7.56 -12.88 16.36
N ARG A 307 -6.46 -12.21 16.72
CA ARG A 307 -6.13 -10.92 16.12
C ARG A 307 -6.15 -11.04 14.59
N ARG A 308 -6.62 -9.99 13.90
CA ARG A 308 -6.69 -9.91 12.45
C ARG A 308 -7.69 -10.89 11.79
N PHE A 309 -8.61 -11.47 12.54
CA PHE A 309 -9.58 -12.41 11.96
C PHE A 309 -10.47 -11.77 10.88
N GLY A 310 -10.66 -10.46 10.90
CA GLY A 310 -11.37 -9.70 9.88
C GLY A 310 -10.77 -9.85 8.48
N TYR A 311 -9.46 -10.03 8.35
CA TYR A 311 -8.81 -10.33 7.06
C TYR A 311 -9.36 -11.60 6.43
N TYR A 312 -9.54 -12.64 7.24
CA TYR A 312 -10.10 -13.90 6.75
C TYR A 312 -11.62 -13.83 6.49
N ILE A 313 -12.36 -13.14 7.35
CA ILE A 313 -13.80 -12.89 7.09
C ILE A 313 -13.97 -12.13 5.79
N GLY A 314 -13.22 -11.04 5.60
CA GLY A 314 -13.25 -10.24 4.38
C GLY A 314 -12.83 -11.01 3.14
N LEU A 315 -11.79 -11.84 3.23
CA LEU A 315 -11.39 -12.78 2.17
C LEU A 315 -12.55 -13.70 1.77
N ARG A 316 -13.28 -14.28 2.75
CA ARG A 316 -14.42 -15.16 2.49
C ARG A 316 -15.57 -14.42 1.81
N VAL A 317 -15.85 -13.19 2.24
CA VAL A 317 -16.87 -12.32 1.63
C VAL A 317 -16.48 -11.93 0.20
N ALA A 318 -15.25 -11.53 -0.03
CA ALA A 318 -14.74 -11.19 -1.36
C ALA A 318 -14.76 -12.42 -2.29
N ALA A 319 -14.45 -13.61 -1.78
CA ALA A 319 -14.51 -14.86 -2.54
C ALA A 319 -15.95 -15.25 -2.92
N GLU A 320 -16.93 -15.04 -2.02
CA GLU A 320 -18.35 -15.25 -2.32
C GLU A 320 -18.83 -14.36 -3.47
N LEU A 321 -18.39 -13.10 -3.48
CA LEU A 321 -18.70 -12.13 -4.55
C LEU A 321 -17.92 -12.44 -5.84
N GLY A 322 -16.71 -12.93 -5.75
CA GLY A 322 -15.86 -13.30 -6.88
C GLY A 322 -16.43 -14.45 -7.73
N GLY A 323 -17.47 -15.16 -7.24
CA GLY A 323 -18.24 -16.08 -8.06
C GLY A 323 -19.09 -15.43 -9.16
N GLY A 324 -19.35 -14.11 -9.04
CA GLY A 324 -20.17 -13.35 -9.98
C GLY A 324 -19.48 -12.11 -10.56
N TYR A 325 -18.33 -11.73 -10.02
CA TYR A 325 -17.58 -10.54 -10.45
C TYR A 325 -16.10 -10.88 -10.65
N SER A 326 -15.48 -10.29 -11.65
CA SER A 326 -14.02 -10.30 -11.81
C SER A 326 -13.33 -9.49 -10.71
N LEU A 327 -12.04 -9.72 -10.49
CA LEU A 327 -11.24 -8.96 -9.52
C LEU A 327 -11.25 -7.45 -9.83
N ALA A 328 -11.19 -7.07 -11.11
CA ALA A 328 -11.23 -5.67 -11.52
C ALA A 328 -12.59 -5.02 -11.23
N GLU A 329 -13.71 -5.73 -11.47
CA GLU A 329 -15.06 -5.25 -11.13
C GLU A 329 -15.21 -5.07 -9.61
N LEU A 330 -14.71 -6.00 -8.80
CA LEU A 330 -14.70 -5.86 -7.35
C LEU A 330 -13.86 -4.66 -6.89
N ALA A 331 -12.68 -4.47 -7.47
CA ALA A 331 -11.78 -3.37 -7.14
C ALA A 331 -12.37 -1.99 -7.47
N HIS A 332 -13.20 -1.90 -8.51
CA HIS A 332 -13.78 -0.64 -9.00
C HIS A 332 -15.25 -0.45 -8.60
N MET A 333 -15.77 -1.30 -7.73
CA MET A 333 -17.16 -1.21 -7.25
C MET A 333 -17.34 0.03 -6.38
N SER A 334 -18.44 0.78 -6.57
CA SER A 334 -18.70 1.97 -5.76
C SER A 334 -18.97 1.62 -4.28
N PRO A 335 -18.68 2.53 -3.34
CA PRO A 335 -18.90 2.28 -1.91
C PRO A 335 -20.34 1.86 -1.57
N GLU A 336 -21.34 2.45 -2.22
CA GLU A 336 -22.75 2.14 -1.99
C GLU A 336 -23.03 0.69 -2.42
N ARG A 337 -22.54 0.30 -3.59
CA ARG A 337 -22.71 -1.05 -4.11
C ARG A 337 -21.95 -2.08 -3.29
N VAL A 338 -20.73 -1.75 -2.85
CA VAL A 338 -19.95 -2.60 -1.94
C VAL A 338 -20.73 -2.85 -0.65
N LYS A 339 -21.26 -1.79 -0.02
CA LYS A 339 -22.01 -1.91 1.24
C LYS A 339 -23.18 -2.88 1.12
N GLU A 340 -23.94 -2.80 0.04
CA GLU A 340 -25.05 -3.73 -0.24
C GLU A 340 -24.55 -5.14 -0.48
N ALA A 341 -23.66 -5.32 -1.46
CA ALA A 341 -23.17 -6.62 -1.88
C ALA A 341 -22.44 -7.39 -0.78
N LEU A 342 -21.61 -6.67 0.03
CA LEU A 342 -20.91 -7.23 1.17
C LEU A 342 -21.91 -7.70 2.25
N THR A 343 -22.94 -6.89 2.53
CA THR A 343 -24.00 -7.27 3.50
C THR A 343 -24.73 -8.52 3.06
N GLU A 344 -25.15 -8.59 1.80
CA GLU A 344 -25.80 -9.78 1.25
C GLU A 344 -24.88 -11.00 1.26
N ALA A 345 -23.59 -10.82 0.93
CA ALA A 345 -22.63 -11.91 0.92
C ALA A 345 -22.38 -12.50 2.31
N ILE A 346 -22.20 -11.64 3.33
CA ILE A 346 -22.03 -12.14 4.71
C ILE A 346 -23.29 -12.81 5.23
N ASP A 347 -24.49 -12.28 4.89
CA ASP A 347 -25.77 -12.89 5.27
C ASP A 347 -25.96 -14.26 4.60
N ARG A 348 -25.61 -14.41 3.31
CA ARG A 348 -25.57 -15.73 2.64
C ARG A 348 -24.60 -16.70 3.29
N LEU A 349 -23.41 -16.25 3.65
CA LEU A 349 -22.41 -17.09 4.32
C LEU A 349 -22.87 -17.54 5.71
N ILE A 350 -23.57 -16.69 6.46
CA ILE A 350 -24.18 -17.02 7.75
C ILE A 350 -25.30 -18.05 7.56
N GLN A 351 -26.19 -17.87 6.58
CA GLN A 351 -27.27 -18.81 6.28
C GLN A 351 -26.73 -20.19 5.89
N LYS A 352 -25.70 -20.26 5.03
CA LYS A 352 -25.02 -21.52 4.67
C LYS A 352 -24.44 -22.25 5.88
N ALA A 353 -24.13 -21.52 6.95
CA ALA A 353 -23.57 -22.06 8.20
C ALA A 353 -24.63 -22.35 9.28
N GLY A 354 -25.92 -22.21 8.99
CA GLY A 354 -27.03 -22.52 9.90
C GLY A 354 -27.57 -21.33 10.70
N GLY A 355 -27.19 -20.12 10.33
CA GLY A 355 -27.67 -18.88 10.96
C GLY A 355 -26.91 -18.47 12.22
N CYS A 356 -27.29 -17.32 12.78
CA CYS A 356 -26.82 -16.85 14.08
C CYS A 356 -27.68 -17.50 15.19
N LYS A 357 -27.01 -18.01 16.23
CA LYS A 357 -27.66 -18.58 17.41
C LYS A 357 -27.92 -17.51 18.46
#